data_df9edd0b782edee806ad94bbf8d044e1
#
_entry.id   df9edd0b782edee806ad94bbf8d044e1
#
_cell.length_a   1.000
_cell.length_b   1.000
_cell.length_c   1.000
_cell.angle_alpha   90.00
_cell.angle_beta   90.00
_cell.angle_gamma   90.00
#
_symmetry.space_group_name_H-M   'P 1'
#
loop_
_entity.id
_entity.type
_entity.pdbx_description
1 polymer ?
#
loop_
_entity_poly.entity_id
_entity_poly.type
_entity_poly.pdbx_seq_one_letter_code
_entity_poly.pdbx_strand_id
1 'polypeptide(L)'
;MSLVSTPFLNRQINKITQPDGTEQFIRQNQLSTNLSLEISQNIWFTGGNVFVQTGTQRIDELSSKSKSYSTIPFSIGYSQSIFGYNSLKWDRKIEPVRFKEARKTYAETLELISAKTCELFFNLATAQANLKIAEANYASADTLYRYARGRYEIGSITENEMLQLEVNKLNEETNMMKAGIEVDDAMLTFRSFLGIRDGTEIEVTLDPEDIEPFEVPLDKALVLAYENSPEMETYERLRLESKSNLAAARAERGLKADLYLQFGLSQTGNELLSSYRNPMNQQYVSLSLAVPILDWGKGKGKVRVAKSQIELVETQVGQALTDFELNVHKMVRQFNLQAKQVEVAIKTDETARKRYDVAMKLYLMGKSSILDLNAATAEKDSARRNCLSAMKTYWTLYFGLRSMTQYDFRNGCEIEISYL
;
A
#
# COMPACT_ATOMS: atom_id res chain seq x y z
N MET A 1 17.74 -9.77 23.70
CA MET A 1 19.08 -10.23 24.09
C MET A 1 20.10 -9.44 23.29
N SER A 2 21.05 -8.80 23.95
CA SER A 2 22.09 -7.99 23.31
C SER A 2 23.47 -8.37 23.86
N LEU A 3 24.46 -8.46 22.97
CA LEU A 3 25.87 -8.57 23.29
C LEU A 3 26.53 -7.26 22.87
N VAL A 4 27.13 -6.58 23.82
CA VAL A 4 27.72 -5.25 23.59
C VAL A 4 29.21 -5.29 24.00
N SER A 5 30.05 -4.74 23.10
CA SER A 5 31.48 -4.53 23.38
C SER A 5 31.77 -3.05 23.15
N THR A 6 32.31 -2.39 24.20
CA THR A 6 32.65 -0.96 24.17
C THR A 6 34.09 -0.74 24.61
N PRO A 7 35.06 -0.60 23.65
CA PRO A 7 36.41 -0.15 24.01
C PRO A 7 36.37 1.36 24.29
N PHE A 8 37.06 1.78 25.37
CA PHE A 8 37.11 3.18 25.78
C PHE A 8 38.53 3.53 26.26
N LEU A 9 39.12 4.57 25.65
CA LEU A 9 40.41 5.11 26.08
C LEU A 9 40.17 6.37 26.91
N ASN A 10 40.64 6.33 28.17
CA ASN A 10 40.58 7.49 29.07
C ASN A 10 41.98 7.98 29.43
N ARG A 11 42.22 9.27 29.20
CA ARG A 11 43.44 9.95 29.59
C ARG A 11 43.08 11.23 30.31
N GLN A 12 43.14 11.19 31.66
CA GLN A 12 42.77 12.31 32.51
C GLN A 12 43.63 12.38 33.77
N ILE A 13 43.62 13.52 34.44
CA ILE A 13 44.22 13.70 35.76
C ILE A 13 43.06 13.66 36.77
N ASN A 14 43.12 12.67 37.66
CA ASN A 14 42.15 12.54 38.73
C ASN A 14 42.76 12.97 40.06
N LYS A 15 42.01 13.72 40.85
CA LYS A 15 42.31 14.06 42.21
C LYS A 15 41.82 12.93 43.09
N ILE A 16 42.71 12.33 43.87
CA ILE A 16 42.38 11.31 44.85
C ILE A 16 42.74 11.87 46.24
N THR A 17 41.77 11.82 47.16
CA THR A 17 42.00 12.12 48.59
C THR A 17 42.35 10.81 49.29
N GLN A 18 43.52 10.76 49.92
CA GLN A 18 43.98 9.62 50.66
C GLN A 18 43.28 9.56 52.03
N PRO A 19 43.30 8.42 52.73
CA PRO A 19 42.66 8.29 54.05
C PRO A 19 43.20 9.22 55.13
N ASP A 20 44.41 9.76 54.97
CA ASP A 20 45.02 10.76 55.80
C ASP A 20 44.62 12.22 55.52
N GLY A 21 43.70 12.41 54.53
CA GLY A 21 43.20 13.72 54.09
C GLY A 21 44.11 14.42 53.07
N THR A 22 45.24 13.83 52.67
CA THR A 22 46.13 14.42 51.65
C THR A 22 45.52 14.24 50.24
N GLU A 23 45.70 15.25 49.39
CA GLU A 23 45.21 15.27 47.99
C GLU A 23 46.38 14.95 47.05
N GLN A 24 46.16 13.94 46.20
CA GLN A 24 47.15 13.57 45.19
C GLN A 24 46.54 13.62 43.82
N PHE A 25 47.20 14.20 42.84
CA PHE A 25 46.82 14.24 41.43
C PHE A 25 47.51 13.08 40.71
N ILE A 26 46.70 12.11 40.26
CA ILE A 26 47.22 10.95 39.55
C ILE A 26 46.81 11.05 38.06
N ARG A 27 47.78 10.85 37.20
CA ARG A 27 47.49 10.70 35.75
C ARG A 27 46.96 9.29 35.52
N GLN A 28 45.73 9.23 35.07
CA GLN A 28 45.09 7.99 34.66
C GLN A 28 45.15 7.91 33.14
N ASN A 29 45.77 6.87 32.60
CA ASN A 29 45.86 6.59 31.17
C ASN A 29 45.51 5.11 30.97
N GLN A 30 44.23 4.84 30.76
CA GLN A 30 43.70 3.49 30.74
C GLN A 30 42.93 3.21 29.46
N LEU A 31 43.09 2.01 28.91
CA LEU A 31 42.21 1.41 27.91
C LEU A 31 41.27 0.45 28.62
N SER A 32 39.98 0.70 28.52
CA SER A 32 38.94 -0.16 29.11
C SER A 32 38.16 -0.83 27.97
N THR A 33 38.06 -2.15 28.03
CA THR A 33 37.23 -2.92 27.09
C THR A 33 36.16 -3.65 27.88
N ASN A 34 34.90 -3.32 27.62
CA ASN A 34 33.75 -3.92 28.27
C ASN A 34 33.08 -4.92 27.32
N LEU A 35 32.74 -6.10 27.81
CA LEU A 35 31.92 -7.08 27.11
C LEU A 35 30.77 -7.47 28.06
N SER A 36 29.55 -7.22 27.61
CA SER A 36 28.35 -7.53 28.40
C SER A 36 27.28 -8.24 27.56
N LEU A 37 26.61 -9.16 28.20
CA LEU A 37 25.44 -9.86 27.66
C LEU A 37 24.25 -9.50 28.55
N GLU A 38 23.20 -8.97 27.93
CA GLU A 38 21.96 -8.57 28.60
C GLU A 38 20.77 -9.24 27.98
N ILE A 39 19.87 -9.73 28.81
CA ILE A 39 18.51 -10.15 28.47
C ILE A 39 17.55 -9.21 29.16
N SER A 40 16.74 -8.47 28.44
CA SER A 40 15.80 -7.53 29.02
C SER A 40 14.35 -7.81 28.55
N GLN A 41 13.41 -7.57 29.45
CA GLN A 41 11.99 -7.73 29.22
C GLN A 41 11.22 -6.52 29.72
N ASN A 42 10.54 -5.87 28.82
CA ASN A 42 9.65 -4.76 29.16
C ASN A 42 8.34 -5.27 29.77
N ILE A 43 7.87 -4.55 30.78
CA ILE A 43 6.60 -4.84 31.48
C ILE A 43 5.55 -3.85 30.98
N TRP A 44 4.57 -4.32 30.20
CA TRP A 44 3.60 -3.47 29.50
C TRP A 44 2.71 -2.63 30.42
N PHE A 45 2.33 -3.16 31.62
CA PHE A 45 1.39 -2.46 32.51
C PHE A 45 2.07 -1.36 33.34
N THR A 46 3.36 -1.51 33.71
CA THR A 46 4.12 -0.49 34.43
C THR A 46 4.91 0.43 33.49
N GLY A 47 5.33 -0.07 32.32
CA GLY A 47 6.29 0.58 31.45
C GLY A 47 7.73 0.43 31.91
N GLY A 48 7.96 -0.40 32.93
CA GLY A 48 9.30 -0.73 33.45
C GLY A 48 9.98 -1.82 32.64
N ASN A 49 11.26 -2.03 32.97
CA ASN A 49 12.09 -3.03 32.31
C ASN A 49 12.78 -3.88 33.39
N VAL A 50 12.65 -5.20 33.29
CA VAL A 50 13.47 -6.18 34.07
C VAL A 50 14.57 -6.65 33.15
N PHE A 51 15.79 -6.70 33.68
CA PHE A 51 16.92 -7.19 32.92
C PHE A 51 17.79 -8.13 33.76
N VAL A 52 18.43 -9.06 33.08
CA VAL A 52 19.46 -9.95 33.61
C VAL A 52 20.70 -9.72 32.76
N GLN A 53 21.82 -9.44 33.42
CA GLN A 53 23.08 -9.23 32.72
C GLN A 53 24.24 -9.96 33.31
N THR A 54 25.20 -10.30 32.48
CA THR A 54 26.55 -10.73 32.84
C THR A 54 27.53 -9.92 32.00
N GLY A 55 28.70 -9.66 32.56
CA GLY A 55 29.71 -8.88 31.85
C GLY A 55 31.08 -8.98 32.44
N THR A 56 32.06 -8.63 31.66
CA THR A 56 33.46 -8.50 32.07
C THR A 56 34.04 -7.23 31.45
N GLN A 57 34.80 -6.51 32.26
CA GLN A 57 35.55 -5.35 31.85
C GLN A 57 37.03 -5.63 32.06
N ARG A 58 37.81 -5.48 31.01
CA ARG A 58 39.26 -5.46 31.06
C ARG A 58 39.74 -4.02 31.11
N ILE A 59 40.63 -3.71 32.03
CA ILE A 59 41.23 -2.40 32.23
C ILE A 59 42.73 -2.57 32.07
N ASP A 60 43.29 -1.96 31.03
CA ASP A 60 44.73 -1.86 30.81
C ASP A 60 45.20 -0.46 31.23
N GLU A 61 45.93 -0.35 32.34
CA GLU A 61 46.54 0.90 32.80
C GLU A 61 47.87 1.08 32.05
N LEU A 62 47.87 2.04 31.08
CA LEU A 62 48.99 2.22 30.17
C LEU A 62 50.22 2.89 30.85
N SER A 63 50.00 3.61 31.96
CA SER A 63 51.05 4.28 32.72
C SER A 63 51.90 3.30 33.56
N SER A 64 51.24 2.33 34.21
CA SER A 64 51.89 1.33 35.07
C SER A 64 52.08 -0.03 34.36
N LYS A 65 51.60 -0.15 33.12
CA LYS A 65 51.56 -1.41 32.35
C LYS A 65 50.89 -2.56 33.12
N SER A 66 49.92 -2.25 33.96
CA SER A 66 49.16 -3.22 34.73
C SER A 66 47.81 -3.54 34.06
N LYS A 67 47.32 -4.75 34.28
CA LYS A 67 46.03 -5.23 33.77
C LYS A 67 45.17 -5.65 34.94
N SER A 68 43.89 -5.27 34.86
CA SER A 68 42.90 -5.75 35.85
C SER A 68 41.59 -6.10 35.10
N TYR A 69 40.85 -6.99 35.72
CA TYR A 69 39.54 -7.42 35.21
C TYR A 69 38.51 -7.14 36.32
N SER A 70 37.36 -6.58 35.90
CA SER A 70 36.18 -6.43 36.70
C SER A 70 35.05 -7.25 36.06
N THR A 71 34.44 -8.14 36.80
CA THR A 71 33.39 -9.02 36.28
C THR A 71 32.12 -8.89 37.09
N ILE A 72 31.02 -9.01 36.40
CA ILE A 72 29.66 -9.18 36.92
C ILE A 72 29.21 -10.55 36.44
N PRO A 73 29.48 -11.65 37.23
CA PRO A 73 29.07 -12.99 36.78
C PRO A 73 27.58 -13.13 36.56
N PHE A 74 26.80 -12.44 37.38
CA PHE A 74 25.34 -12.38 37.26
C PHE A 74 24.80 -11.13 37.95
N SER A 75 23.84 -10.47 37.33
CA SER A 75 23.00 -9.48 38.00
C SER A 75 21.60 -9.47 37.43
N ILE A 76 20.63 -9.16 38.26
CA ILE A 76 19.25 -8.91 37.93
C ILE A 76 18.90 -7.47 38.30
N GLY A 77 18.19 -6.77 37.44
CA GLY A 77 17.79 -5.41 37.72
C GLY A 77 16.39 -5.09 37.24
N TYR A 78 15.89 -3.97 37.74
CA TYR A 78 14.61 -3.38 37.37
C TYR A 78 14.76 -1.87 37.20
N SER A 79 14.29 -1.36 36.09
CA SER A 79 14.21 0.08 35.85
C SER A 79 12.78 0.50 35.55
N GLN A 80 12.34 1.60 36.17
CA GLN A 80 10.99 2.09 36.09
C GLN A 80 10.93 3.61 36.10
N SER A 81 10.37 4.21 35.05
CA SER A 81 9.96 5.61 35.11
C SER A 81 8.56 5.69 35.72
N ILE A 82 8.45 6.28 36.92
CA ILE A 82 7.22 6.21 37.74
C ILE A 82 6.12 7.13 37.17
N PHE A 83 6.50 8.33 36.71
CA PHE A 83 5.57 9.31 36.12
C PHE A 83 5.78 9.50 34.63
N GLY A 84 6.55 8.60 34.01
CA GLY A 84 6.86 8.64 32.58
C GLY A 84 5.68 8.23 31.71
N TYR A 85 5.82 8.54 30.43
CA TYR A 85 4.94 8.03 29.40
C TYR A 85 5.20 6.53 29.20
N ASN A 86 4.15 5.71 29.31
CA ASN A 86 4.23 4.28 29.07
C ASN A 86 3.82 3.99 27.61
N SER A 87 4.79 3.87 26.69
CA SER A 87 4.56 3.56 25.29
C SER A 87 3.89 2.21 25.09
N LEU A 88 4.35 1.18 25.84
CA LEU A 88 3.85 -0.20 25.71
C LEU A 88 2.35 -0.32 26.00
N LYS A 89 1.84 0.51 26.93
CA LYS A 89 0.40 0.57 27.20
C LYS A 89 -0.39 1.11 25.99
N TRP A 90 0.18 2.03 25.24
CA TRP A 90 -0.41 2.58 24.02
C TRP A 90 -0.21 1.65 22.85
N ASP A 91 0.97 1.07 22.69
CA ASP A 91 1.28 0.07 21.66
C ASP A 91 0.31 -1.11 21.74
N ARG A 92 0.02 -1.59 22.97
CA ARG A 92 -0.99 -2.64 23.17
C ARG A 92 -2.39 -2.27 22.69
N LYS A 93 -2.74 -0.98 22.62
CA LYS A 93 -4.03 -0.52 22.09
C LYS A 93 -3.97 -0.26 20.58
N ILE A 94 -2.84 0.24 20.10
CA ILE A 94 -2.67 0.69 18.71
C ILE A 94 -2.33 -0.49 17.79
N GLU A 95 -1.41 -1.40 18.21
CA GLU A 95 -0.95 -2.49 17.37
C GLU A 95 -2.05 -3.49 16.94
N PRO A 96 -3.04 -3.85 17.77
CA PRO A 96 -4.17 -4.67 17.30
C PRO A 96 -5.00 -3.99 16.22
N VAL A 97 -5.19 -2.66 16.31
CA VAL A 97 -5.90 -1.88 15.28
C VAL A 97 -5.06 -1.83 14.00
N ARG A 98 -3.76 -1.55 14.11
CA ARG A 98 -2.81 -1.57 12.99
C ARG A 98 -2.75 -2.93 12.29
N PHE A 99 -2.78 -4.02 13.06
CA PHE A 99 -2.84 -5.35 12.49
C PHE A 99 -4.14 -5.60 11.70
N LYS A 100 -5.29 -5.17 12.25
CA LYS A 100 -6.57 -5.25 11.53
C LYS A 100 -6.56 -4.40 10.27
N GLU A 101 -6.06 -3.16 10.35
CA GLU A 101 -5.88 -2.25 9.23
C GLU A 101 -5.05 -2.94 8.12
N ALA A 102 -3.86 -3.45 8.47
CA ALA A 102 -2.99 -4.13 7.51
C ALA A 102 -3.67 -5.36 6.86
N ARG A 103 -4.42 -6.12 7.64
CA ARG A 103 -5.15 -7.28 7.16
C ARG A 103 -6.25 -6.89 6.15
N LYS A 104 -7.03 -5.85 6.47
CA LYS A 104 -8.07 -5.33 5.57
C LYS A 104 -7.46 -4.68 4.32
N THR A 105 -6.34 -3.96 4.45
CA THR A 105 -5.61 -3.39 3.32
C THR A 105 -5.07 -4.47 2.38
N TYR A 106 -4.60 -5.59 2.93
CA TYR A 106 -4.19 -6.73 2.11
C TYR A 106 -5.36 -7.28 1.28
N ALA A 107 -6.53 -7.45 1.92
CA ALA A 107 -7.76 -7.89 1.27
C ALA A 107 -8.19 -6.94 0.15
N GLU A 108 -8.25 -5.65 0.44
CA GLU A 108 -8.55 -4.60 -0.53
C GLU A 108 -7.58 -4.60 -1.72
N THR A 109 -6.28 -4.75 -1.44
CA THR A 109 -5.23 -4.77 -2.46
C THR A 109 -5.41 -5.94 -3.44
N LEU A 110 -5.81 -7.12 -2.96
CA LEU A 110 -6.10 -8.26 -3.83
C LEU A 110 -7.24 -7.96 -4.81
N GLU A 111 -8.32 -7.33 -4.33
CA GLU A 111 -9.44 -6.93 -5.18
C GLU A 111 -9.05 -5.81 -6.15
N LEU A 112 -8.20 -4.87 -5.73
CA LEU A 112 -7.65 -3.83 -6.63
C LEU A 112 -6.75 -4.42 -7.73
N ILE A 113 -5.97 -5.46 -7.41
CA ILE A 113 -5.19 -6.21 -8.42
C ILE A 113 -6.16 -6.88 -9.41
N SER A 114 -7.25 -7.45 -8.93
CA SER A 114 -8.29 -8.05 -9.78
C SER A 114 -8.94 -7.01 -10.70
N ALA A 115 -9.27 -5.82 -10.16
CA ALA A 115 -9.78 -4.70 -10.95
C ALA A 115 -8.78 -4.25 -12.03
N LYS A 116 -7.49 -4.18 -11.68
CA LYS A 116 -6.43 -3.81 -12.64
C LYS A 116 -6.20 -4.87 -13.71
N THR A 117 -6.25 -6.15 -13.33
CA THR A 117 -6.19 -7.27 -14.29
C THR A 117 -7.34 -7.19 -15.29
N CYS A 118 -8.55 -6.94 -14.80
CA CYS A 118 -9.74 -6.76 -15.61
C CYS A 118 -9.58 -5.57 -16.56
N GLU A 119 -9.10 -4.42 -16.10
CA GLU A 119 -8.84 -3.26 -16.95
C GLU A 119 -7.89 -3.60 -18.11
N LEU A 120 -6.76 -4.25 -17.82
CA LEU A 120 -5.75 -4.61 -18.82
C LEU A 120 -6.26 -5.69 -19.78
N PHE A 121 -7.03 -6.65 -19.29
CA PHE A 121 -7.72 -7.66 -20.08
C PHE A 121 -8.64 -7.00 -21.13
N PHE A 122 -9.50 -6.07 -20.71
CA PHE A 122 -10.39 -5.37 -21.62
C PHE A 122 -9.67 -4.40 -22.56
N ASN A 123 -8.52 -3.86 -22.16
CA ASN A 123 -7.69 -3.06 -23.07
C ASN A 123 -7.19 -3.94 -24.22
N LEU A 124 -6.66 -5.12 -23.93
CA LEU A 124 -6.21 -6.09 -24.94
C LEU A 124 -7.38 -6.57 -25.79
N ALA A 125 -8.51 -6.93 -25.19
CA ALA A 125 -9.71 -7.34 -25.92
C ALA A 125 -10.20 -6.26 -26.88
N THR A 126 -10.16 -5.00 -26.46
CA THR A 126 -10.58 -3.86 -27.30
C THR A 126 -9.59 -3.65 -28.45
N ALA A 127 -8.28 -3.73 -28.20
CA ALA A 127 -7.26 -3.63 -29.24
C ALA A 127 -7.42 -4.75 -30.29
N GLN A 128 -7.57 -6.01 -29.86
CA GLN A 128 -7.80 -7.14 -30.76
C GLN A 128 -9.10 -7.01 -31.56
N ALA A 129 -10.17 -6.53 -30.93
CA ALA A 129 -11.42 -6.27 -31.63
C ALA A 129 -11.27 -5.15 -32.67
N ASN A 130 -10.56 -4.07 -32.33
CA ASN A 130 -10.27 -2.97 -33.26
C ASN A 130 -9.44 -3.44 -34.48
N LEU A 131 -8.45 -4.31 -34.27
CA LEU A 131 -7.67 -4.89 -35.36
C LEU A 131 -8.57 -5.72 -36.29
N LYS A 132 -9.38 -6.64 -35.73
CA LYS A 132 -10.35 -7.44 -36.50
C LYS A 132 -11.33 -6.54 -37.32
N ILE A 133 -11.77 -5.42 -36.73
CA ILE A 133 -12.61 -4.43 -37.42
C ILE A 133 -11.84 -3.75 -38.56
N ALA A 134 -10.60 -3.31 -38.30
CA ALA A 134 -9.78 -2.62 -39.31
C ALA A 134 -9.40 -3.56 -40.46
N GLU A 135 -9.09 -4.82 -40.20
CA GLU A 135 -8.85 -5.85 -41.25
C GLU A 135 -10.08 -6.07 -42.13
N ALA A 136 -11.27 -6.18 -41.53
CA ALA A 136 -12.52 -6.35 -42.23
C ALA A 136 -12.87 -5.11 -43.07
N ASN A 137 -12.64 -3.91 -42.54
CA ASN A 137 -12.88 -2.64 -43.25
C ASN A 137 -11.90 -2.46 -44.41
N TYR A 138 -10.61 -2.79 -44.24
CA TYR A 138 -9.63 -2.79 -45.33
C TYR A 138 -10.00 -3.77 -46.43
N ALA A 139 -10.38 -5.00 -46.11
CA ALA A 139 -10.80 -6.00 -47.09
C ALA A 139 -12.03 -5.56 -47.87
N SER A 140 -13.00 -4.92 -47.17
CA SER A 140 -14.18 -4.32 -47.80
C SER A 140 -13.83 -3.16 -48.71
N ALA A 141 -12.98 -2.24 -48.28
CA ALA A 141 -12.54 -1.08 -49.04
C ALA A 141 -11.74 -1.49 -50.30
N ASP A 142 -10.86 -2.49 -50.18
CA ASP A 142 -10.13 -3.05 -51.33
C ASP A 142 -11.09 -3.67 -52.38
N THR A 143 -12.08 -4.42 -51.92
CA THR A 143 -13.10 -5.02 -52.79
C THR A 143 -13.92 -3.94 -53.49
N LEU A 144 -14.33 -2.90 -52.76
CA LEU A 144 -15.09 -1.78 -53.34
C LEU A 144 -14.25 -0.99 -54.36
N TYR A 145 -12.99 -0.73 -54.07
CA TYR A 145 -12.07 -0.07 -55.00
C TYR A 145 -11.89 -0.88 -56.30
N ARG A 146 -11.64 -2.19 -56.20
CA ARG A 146 -11.50 -3.07 -57.39
C ARG A 146 -12.78 -3.05 -58.24
N TYR A 147 -13.95 -3.12 -57.60
CA TYR A 147 -15.23 -3.03 -58.26
C TYR A 147 -15.43 -1.67 -58.95
N ALA A 148 -15.10 -0.59 -58.26
CA ALA A 148 -15.19 0.77 -58.82
C ALA A 148 -14.26 0.98 -60.03
N ARG A 149 -13.02 0.45 -59.94
CA ARG A 149 -12.06 0.51 -61.07
C ARG A 149 -12.61 -0.16 -62.34
N GLY A 150 -13.21 -1.36 -62.20
CA GLY A 150 -13.85 -2.02 -63.34
C GLY A 150 -15.04 -1.23 -63.91
N ARG A 151 -15.83 -0.57 -63.06
CA ARG A 151 -16.93 0.30 -63.48
C ARG A 151 -16.45 1.59 -64.15
N TYR A 152 -15.34 2.15 -63.75
CA TYR A 152 -14.70 3.30 -64.36
C TYR A 152 -14.18 2.95 -65.77
N GLU A 153 -13.51 1.80 -65.93
CA GLU A 153 -13.00 1.33 -67.23
C GLU A 153 -14.08 1.16 -68.26
N ILE A 154 -15.31 0.85 -67.86
CA ILE A 154 -16.49 0.78 -68.78
C ILE A 154 -17.31 2.06 -68.79
N GLY A 155 -16.84 3.17 -68.17
CA GLY A 155 -17.49 4.47 -68.19
C GLY A 155 -18.75 4.58 -67.32
N SER A 156 -18.99 3.66 -66.38
CA SER A 156 -20.18 3.62 -65.52
C SER A 156 -20.12 4.51 -64.27
N ILE A 157 -18.95 4.97 -63.93
CA ILE A 157 -18.71 5.90 -62.79
C ILE A 157 -17.69 6.95 -63.19
N THR A 158 -17.61 8.04 -62.41
CA THR A 158 -16.66 9.12 -62.62
C THR A 158 -15.30 8.79 -62.04
N GLU A 159 -14.23 9.42 -62.54
CA GLU A 159 -12.88 9.32 -61.98
C GLU A 159 -12.86 9.77 -60.51
N ASN A 160 -13.60 10.81 -60.18
CA ASN A 160 -13.70 11.31 -58.78
C ASN A 160 -14.26 10.25 -57.80
N GLU A 161 -15.27 9.49 -58.22
CA GLU A 161 -15.82 8.39 -57.41
C GLU A 161 -14.81 7.24 -57.22
N MET A 162 -14.06 6.91 -58.26
CA MET A 162 -12.99 5.90 -58.19
C MET A 162 -11.88 6.36 -57.24
N LEU A 163 -11.36 7.60 -57.39
CA LEU A 163 -10.33 8.17 -56.55
C LEU A 163 -10.76 8.28 -55.09
N GLN A 164 -12.03 8.58 -54.81
CA GLN A 164 -12.60 8.60 -53.47
C GLN A 164 -12.50 7.22 -52.79
N LEU A 165 -12.78 6.16 -53.52
CA LEU A 165 -12.66 4.78 -52.99
C LEU A 165 -11.22 4.35 -52.86
N GLU A 166 -10.29 4.85 -53.71
CA GLU A 166 -8.85 4.63 -53.52
C GLU A 166 -8.33 5.29 -52.25
N VAL A 167 -8.67 6.54 -51.99
CA VAL A 167 -8.34 7.24 -50.72
C VAL A 167 -8.91 6.49 -49.52
N ASN A 168 -10.15 6.02 -49.61
CA ASN A 168 -10.77 5.24 -48.54
C ASN A 168 -9.95 3.95 -48.24
N LYS A 169 -9.56 3.19 -49.29
CA LYS A 169 -8.72 2.00 -49.12
C LYS A 169 -7.39 2.32 -48.44
N LEU A 170 -6.67 3.37 -48.86
CA LEU A 170 -5.40 3.80 -48.26
C LEU A 170 -5.56 4.23 -46.77
N ASN A 171 -6.68 4.87 -46.44
CA ASN A 171 -7.00 5.21 -45.06
C ASN A 171 -7.24 3.96 -44.20
N GLU A 172 -7.99 2.98 -44.72
CA GLU A 172 -8.23 1.72 -43.97
C GLU A 172 -6.97 0.86 -43.83
N GLU A 173 -6.07 0.88 -44.84
CA GLU A 173 -4.75 0.24 -44.73
C GLU A 173 -3.93 0.86 -43.57
N THR A 174 -3.94 2.20 -43.48
CA THR A 174 -3.27 2.93 -42.40
C THR A 174 -3.90 2.62 -41.04
N ASN A 175 -5.24 2.54 -40.98
CA ASN A 175 -5.95 2.19 -39.74
C ASN A 175 -5.64 0.77 -39.28
N MET A 176 -5.54 -0.18 -40.19
CA MET A 176 -5.16 -1.57 -39.91
C MET A 176 -3.72 -1.67 -39.31
N MET A 177 -2.76 -0.94 -39.92
CA MET A 177 -1.39 -0.88 -39.38
C MET A 177 -1.34 -0.29 -37.98
N LYS A 178 -2.06 0.79 -37.70
CA LYS A 178 -2.16 1.40 -36.37
C LYS A 178 -2.78 0.45 -35.34
N ALA A 179 -3.87 -0.22 -35.71
CA ALA A 179 -4.53 -1.19 -34.84
C ALA A 179 -3.61 -2.38 -34.49
N GLY A 180 -2.75 -2.80 -35.44
CA GLY A 180 -1.71 -3.81 -35.15
C GLY A 180 -0.74 -3.38 -34.05
N ILE A 181 -0.24 -2.15 -34.13
CA ILE A 181 0.64 -1.58 -33.11
C ILE A 181 -0.07 -1.50 -31.73
N GLU A 182 -1.36 -1.10 -31.71
CA GLU A 182 -2.15 -1.04 -30.48
C GLU A 182 -2.32 -2.42 -29.82
N VAL A 183 -2.45 -3.49 -30.62
CA VAL A 183 -2.49 -4.87 -30.10
C VAL A 183 -1.15 -5.25 -29.49
N ASP A 184 -0.04 -4.97 -30.15
CA ASP A 184 1.31 -5.26 -29.64
C ASP A 184 1.55 -4.54 -28.31
N ASP A 185 1.23 -3.26 -28.21
CA ASP A 185 1.39 -2.47 -26.99
C ASP A 185 0.50 -2.97 -25.83
N ALA A 186 -0.77 -3.29 -26.12
CA ALA A 186 -1.69 -3.83 -25.12
C ALA A 186 -1.25 -5.22 -24.66
N MET A 187 -0.76 -6.06 -25.59
CA MET A 187 -0.23 -7.39 -25.32
C MET A 187 1.01 -7.34 -24.41
N LEU A 188 1.97 -6.47 -24.75
CA LEU A 188 3.17 -6.27 -23.94
C LEU A 188 2.83 -5.82 -22.52
N THR A 189 1.90 -4.86 -22.40
CA THR A 189 1.45 -4.33 -21.10
C THR A 189 0.78 -5.42 -20.27
N PHE A 190 -0.13 -6.20 -20.85
CA PHE A 190 -0.85 -7.26 -20.15
C PHE A 190 0.07 -8.39 -19.73
N ARG A 191 0.96 -8.84 -20.60
CA ARG A 191 1.98 -9.88 -20.29
C ARG A 191 2.95 -9.44 -19.21
N SER A 192 3.43 -8.19 -19.28
CA SER A 192 4.29 -7.61 -18.25
C SER A 192 3.62 -7.63 -16.88
N PHE A 193 2.34 -7.27 -16.81
CA PHE A 193 1.57 -7.29 -15.57
C PHE A 193 1.36 -8.69 -15.01
N LEU A 194 1.12 -9.68 -15.88
CA LEU A 194 0.98 -11.10 -15.50
C LEU A 194 2.32 -11.78 -15.20
N GLY A 195 3.45 -11.11 -15.42
CA GLY A 195 4.79 -11.69 -15.25
C GLY A 195 5.18 -12.71 -16.32
N ILE A 196 4.46 -12.77 -17.45
CA ILE A 196 4.73 -13.67 -18.57
C ILE A 196 5.87 -13.09 -19.41
N ARG A 197 7.01 -13.76 -19.42
CA ARG A 197 8.24 -13.29 -20.10
C ARG A 197 8.51 -13.96 -21.44
N ASP A 198 7.92 -15.09 -21.71
CA ASP A 198 8.00 -15.78 -22.98
C ASP A 198 7.15 -15.06 -24.04
N GLY A 199 7.40 -15.30 -25.30
CA GLY A 199 6.70 -14.67 -26.44
C GLY A 199 5.27 -15.15 -26.65
N THR A 200 4.60 -15.71 -25.65
CA THR A 200 3.24 -16.28 -25.76
C THR A 200 2.23 -15.26 -26.24
N GLU A 201 1.55 -15.57 -27.32
CA GLU A 201 0.39 -14.79 -27.81
C GLU A 201 -0.85 -15.14 -26.98
N ILE A 202 -1.55 -14.10 -26.53
CA ILE A 202 -2.79 -14.23 -25.75
C ILE A 202 -3.94 -13.75 -26.63
N GLU A 203 -4.85 -14.64 -27.00
CA GLU A 203 -6.11 -14.28 -27.63
C GLU A 203 -7.19 -14.18 -26.54
N VAL A 204 -7.86 -13.03 -26.51
CA VAL A 204 -8.95 -12.77 -25.56
C VAL A 204 -10.29 -13.07 -26.22
N THR A 205 -11.06 -13.96 -25.61
CA THR A 205 -12.44 -14.25 -26.00
C THR A 205 -13.38 -13.59 -25.01
N LEU A 206 -14.36 -12.84 -25.53
CA LEU A 206 -15.40 -12.19 -24.73
C LEU A 206 -16.75 -12.78 -25.18
N ASP A 207 -17.46 -13.37 -24.22
CA ASP A 207 -18.86 -13.76 -24.43
C ASP A 207 -19.77 -12.70 -23.78
N PRO A 208 -20.56 -11.97 -24.57
CA PRO A 208 -21.52 -11.00 -24.04
C PRO A 208 -22.62 -11.64 -23.17
N GLU A 209 -22.87 -12.94 -23.31
CA GLU A 209 -23.88 -13.66 -22.53
C GLU A 209 -23.45 -13.90 -21.07
N ASP A 210 -22.15 -13.75 -20.76
CA ASP A 210 -21.62 -13.88 -19.40
C ASP A 210 -22.00 -12.72 -18.46
N ILE A 211 -22.59 -11.64 -18.99
CA ILE A 211 -22.98 -10.50 -18.16
C ILE A 211 -24.47 -10.57 -17.85
N GLU A 212 -24.75 -11.02 -16.62
CA GLU A 212 -26.07 -10.90 -16.01
C GLU A 212 -26.14 -9.61 -15.20
N PRO A 213 -26.88 -8.58 -15.64
CA PRO A 213 -27.05 -7.35 -14.87
C PRO A 213 -27.78 -7.60 -13.57
N PHE A 214 -27.24 -7.11 -12.45
CA PHE A 214 -27.89 -7.14 -11.14
C PHE A 214 -27.81 -5.77 -10.48
N GLU A 215 -28.67 -5.55 -9.47
CA GLU A 215 -28.65 -4.32 -8.69
C GLU A 215 -28.04 -4.56 -7.30
N VAL A 216 -27.18 -3.64 -6.88
CA VAL A 216 -26.55 -3.63 -5.55
C VAL A 216 -27.40 -2.73 -4.62
N PRO A 217 -27.93 -3.28 -3.50
CA PRO A 217 -28.64 -2.49 -2.51
C PRO A 217 -27.68 -1.57 -1.76
N LEU A 218 -27.98 -0.27 -1.74
CA LEU A 218 -27.12 0.74 -1.14
C LEU A 218 -26.90 0.52 0.34
N ASP A 219 -27.98 0.24 1.11
CA ASP A 219 -27.89 0.06 2.56
C ASP A 219 -26.97 -1.11 2.92
N LYS A 220 -27.08 -2.22 2.19
CA LYS A 220 -26.20 -3.39 2.39
C LYS A 220 -24.74 -3.04 2.05
N ALA A 221 -24.51 -2.34 0.95
CA ALA A 221 -23.16 -1.94 0.54
C ALA A 221 -22.51 -1.01 1.57
N LEU A 222 -23.26 -0.05 2.14
CA LEU A 222 -22.78 0.84 3.19
C LEU A 222 -22.37 0.08 4.45
N VAL A 223 -23.22 -0.82 4.95
CA VAL A 223 -22.91 -1.62 6.15
C VAL A 223 -21.65 -2.43 5.94
N LEU A 224 -21.56 -3.16 4.83
CA LEU A 224 -20.39 -3.98 4.52
C LEU A 224 -19.12 -3.15 4.31
N ALA A 225 -19.23 -1.98 3.67
CA ALA A 225 -18.11 -1.07 3.50
C ALA A 225 -17.59 -0.55 4.84
N TYR A 226 -18.46 -0.19 5.78
CA TYR A 226 -18.08 0.21 7.14
C TYR A 226 -17.40 -0.92 7.93
N GLU A 227 -17.89 -2.14 7.79
CA GLU A 227 -17.33 -3.29 8.51
C GLU A 227 -15.99 -3.74 7.95
N ASN A 228 -15.83 -3.70 6.64
CA ASN A 228 -14.73 -4.37 5.95
C ASN A 228 -13.63 -3.43 5.42
N SER A 229 -13.92 -2.14 5.27
CA SER A 229 -12.93 -1.18 4.76
C SER A 229 -11.78 -0.95 5.75
N PRO A 230 -10.52 -0.85 5.27
CA PRO A 230 -9.36 -0.51 6.10
C PRO A 230 -9.40 0.92 6.64
N GLU A 231 -10.11 1.85 5.98
CA GLU A 231 -10.20 3.25 6.39
C GLU A 231 -10.78 3.40 7.80
N MET A 232 -11.74 2.56 8.19
CA MET A 232 -12.34 2.61 9.54
C MET A 232 -11.30 2.32 10.62
N GLU A 233 -10.43 1.34 10.40
CA GLU A 233 -9.33 1.03 11.31
C GLU A 233 -8.26 2.14 11.29
N THR A 234 -7.99 2.73 10.12
CA THR A 234 -7.10 3.91 9.99
C THR A 234 -7.60 5.07 10.85
N TYR A 235 -8.88 5.38 10.81
CA TYR A 235 -9.47 6.47 11.60
C TYR A 235 -9.38 6.19 13.10
N GLU A 236 -9.63 4.97 13.54
CA GLU A 236 -9.46 4.58 14.94
C GLU A 236 -8.00 4.67 15.39
N ARG A 237 -7.07 4.19 14.56
CA ARG A 237 -5.63 4.30 14.83
C ARG A 237 -5.18 5.75 14.98
N LEU A 238 -5.56 6.64 14.06
CA LEU A 238 -5.22 8.07 14.14
C LEU A 238 -5.74 8.73 15.43
N ARG A 239 -6.95 8.39 15.87
CA ARG A 239 -7.51 8.85 17.14
C ARG A 239 -6.71 8.32 18.34
N LEU A 240 -6.32 7.07 18.34
CA LEU A 240 -5.50 6.47 19.41
C LEU A 240 -4.10 7.07 19.45
N GLU A 241 -3.46 7.26 18.31
CA GLU A 241 -2.13 7.87 18.19
C GLU A 241 -2.13 9.33 18.68
N SER A 242 -3.15 10.13 18.31
CA SER A 242 -3.27 11.52 18.78
C SER A 242 -3.48 11.60 20.30
N LYS A 243 -4.26 10.69 20.89
CA LYS A 243 -4.44 10.59 22.35
C LYS A 243 -3.16 10.13 23.04
N SER A 244 -2.40 9.22 22.43
CA SER A 244 -1.08 8.77 22.88
C SER A 244 -0.08 9.92 22.93
N ASN A 245 -0.04 10.74 21.86
CA ASN A 245 0.82 11.91 21.78
C ASN A 245 0.47 12.95 22.86
N LEU A 246 -0.82 13.15 23.17
CA LEU A 246 -1.23 14.02 24.28
C LEU A 246 -0.78 13.47 25.63
N ALA A 247 -0.87 12.15 25.85
CA ALA A 247 -0.39 11.51 27.07
C ALA A 247 1.13 11.68 27.22
N ALA A 248 1.89 11.51 26.14
CA ALA A 248 3.34 11.73 26.12
C ALA A 248 3.70 13.20 26.45
N ALA A 249 3.02 14.17 25.82
CA ALA A 249 3.25 15.59 26.09
C ALA A 249 2.92 16.00 27.53
N ARG A 250 1.91 15.36 28.14
CA ARG A 250 1.58 15.57 29.57
C ARG A 250 2.63 14.99 30.49
N ALA A 251 3.11 13.76 30.21
CA ALA A 251 4.16 13.11 31.00
C ALA A 251 5.48 13.89 30.91
N GLU A 252 5.84 14.38 29.72
CA GLU A 252 7.06 15.15 29.52
C GLU A 252 7.08 16.46 30.32
N ARG A 253 5.92 17.09 30.51
CA ARG A 253 5.77 18.31 31.31
C ARG A 253 5.80 18.05 32.81
N GLY A 254 5.45 16.83 33.24
CA GLY A 254 5.26 16.48 34.64
C GLY A 254 6.56 16.25 35.42
N LEU A 255 6.37 15.87 36.68
CA LEU A 255 7.44 15.34 37.52
C LEU A 255 8.00 14.06 36.88
N LYS A 256 9.33 13.92 36.90
CA LYS A 256 10.01 12.69 36.48
C LYS A 256 10.64 12.02 37.69
N ALA A 257 10.35 10.75 37.84
CA ALA A 257 10.99 9.94 38.88
C ALA A 257 11.37 8.60 38.28
N ASP A 258 12.67 8.28 38.34
CA ASP A 258 13.20 7.06 37.74
C ASP A 258 13.79 6.18 38.89
N LEU A 259 13.23 5.00 39.01
CA LEU A 259 13.70 3.97 39.94
C LEU A 259 14.59 3.00 39.18
N TYR A 260 15.77 2.73 39.73
CA TYR A 260 16.69 1.73 39.22
C TYR A 260 17.14 0.84 40.35
N LEU A 261 16.95 -0.46 40.21
CA LEU A 261 17.33 -1.50 41.18
C LEU A 261 18.23 -2.51 40.45
N GLN A 262 19.33 -2.87 41.07
CA GLN A 262 20.19 -3.94 40.55
C GLN A 262 20.77 -4.73 41.73
N PHE A 263 20.66 -6.04 41.66
CA PHE A 263 21.18 -6.99 42.61
C PHE A 263 22.02 -8.03 41.86
N GLY A 264 23.19 -8.32 42.32
CA GLY A 264 24.08 -9.25 41.62
C GLY A 264 25.36 -9.54 42.36
N LEU A 265 26.29 -10.05 41.61
CA LEU A 265 27.61 -10.44 42.08
C LEU A 265 28.64 -9.66 41.24
N SER A 266 29.70 -9.19 41.94
CA SER A 266 30.84 -8.56 41.26
C SER A 266 32.15 -9.01 41.86
N GLN A 267 33.21 -9.03 41.08
CA GLN A 267 34.56 -9.32 41.53
C GLN A 267 35.58 -8.64 40.63
N THR A 268 36.73 -8.34 41.22
CA THR A 268 37.89 -7.81 40.49
C THR A 268 39.06 -8.78 40.62
N GLY A 269 39.94 -8.81 39.64
CA GLY A 269 41.12 -9.67 39.65
C GLY A 269 42.17 -9.22 38.64
N ASN A 270 43.39 -9.65 38.81
CA ASN A 270 44.50 -9.38 37.88
C ASN A 270 44.45 -10.29 36.61
N GLU A 271 43.69 -11.38 36.72
CA GLU A 271 43.46 -12.34 35.63
C GLU A 271 41.97 -12.56 35.46
N LEU A 272 41.55 -12.85 34.24
CA LEU A 272 40.12 -13.06 33.89
C LEU A 272 39.50 -14.18 34.77
N LEU A 273 40.17 -15.31 34.91
CA LEU A 273 39.63 -16.43 35.70
C LEU A 273 39.58 -16.12 37.19
N SER A 274 40.50 -15.34 37.73
CA SER A 274 40.48 -14.93 39.13
C SER A 274 39.33 -13.98 39.45
N SER A 275 38.90 -13.17 38.49
CA SER A 275 37.77 -12.26 38.65
C SER A 275 36.38 -12.95 38.65
N TYR A 276 36.33 -14.27 38.44
CA TYR A 276 35.13 -15.09 38.65
C TYR A 276 35.14 -15.90 39.96
N ARG A 277 36.23 -15.86 40.72
CA ARG A 277 36.33 -16.61 41.97
C ARG A 277 35.92 -15.77 43.17
N ASN A 278 35.09 -16.33 44.05
CA ASN A 278 34.60 -15.68 45.27
C ASN A 278 33.98 -14.30 45.05
N PRO A 279 32.95 -14.20 44.15
CA PRO A 279 32.32 -12.92 43.87
C PRO A 279 31.60 -12.38 45.11
N MET A 280 31.65 -11.05 45.28
CA MET A 280 30.98 -10.33 46.35
C MET A 280 29.58 -9.90 45.93
N ASN A 281 28.66 -9.80 46.89
CA ASN A 281 27.34 -9.26 46.66
C ASN A 281 27.44 -7.77 46.25
N GLN A 282 26.76 -7.45 45.20
CA GLN A 282 26.59 -6.07 44.69
C GLN A 282 25.13 -5.70 44.77
N GLN A 283 24.83 -4.57 45.37
CA GLN A 283 23.47 -4.00 45.42
C GLN A 283 23.55 -2.54 45.01
N TYR A 284 22.69 -2.16 44.10
CA TYR A 284 22.56 -0.79 43.65
C TYR A 284 21.09 -0.40 43.62
N VAL A 285 20.74 0.64 44.39
CA VAL A 285 19.38 1.22 44.41
C VAL A 285 19.52 2.71 44.14
N SER A 286 18.87 3.17 43.12
CA SER A 286 18.84 4.60 42.75
C SER A 286 17.41 5.06 42.51
N LEU A 287 17.03 6.14 43.16
CA LEU A 287 15.80 6.87 42.89
C LEU A 287 16.17 8.30 42.48
N SER A 288 15.97 8.59 41.21
CA SER A 288 16.19 9.93 40.65
C SER A 288 14.88 10.69 40.58
N LEU A 289 14.88 11.93 41.07
CA LEU A 289 13.72 12.81 41.01
C LEU A 289 14.10 14.10 40.28
N ALA A 290 13.42 14.38 39.17
CA ALA A 290 13.62 15.60 38.39
C ALA A 290 12.33 16.42 38.33
N VAL A 291 12.38 17.63 38.90
CA VAL A 291 11.28 18.58 38.94
C VAL A 291 11.58 19.71 37.96
N PRO A 292 10.81 19.89 36.88
CA PRO A 292 11.00 21.03 36.00
C PRO A 292 10.52 22.30 36.70
N ILE A 293 11.44 23.12 37.18
CA ILE A 293 11.13 24.37 37.92
C ILE A 293 10.75 25.49 36.94
N LEU A 294 11.51 25.63 35.84
CA LEU A 294 11.29 26.67 34.86
C LEU A 294 11.60 26.13 33.45
N ASP A 295 10.58 26.08 32.61
CA ASP A 295 10.67 25.61 31.22
C ASP A 295 10.25 26.68 30.18
N TRP A 296 10.09 27.93 30.64
CA TRP A 296 9.66 29.07 29.82
C TRP A 296 8.35 28.80 29.04
N GLY A 297 7.49 27.93 29.59
CA GLY A 297 6.20 27.58 29.00
C GLY A 297 6.26 26.51 27.90
N LYS A 298 7.43 25.91 27.63
CA LYS A 298 7.63 24.89 26.58
C LYS A 298 6.72 23.68 26.77
N GLY A 299 6.65 23.11 28.01
CA GLY A 299 5.78 21.97 28.31
C GLY A 299 4.29 22.32 28.17
N LYS A 300 3.87 23.52 28.59
CA LYS A 300 2.50 23.99 28.38
C LYS A 300 2.19 24.17 26.89
N GLY A 301 3.15 24.67 26.11
CA GLY A 301 3.05 24.79 24.66
C GLY A 301 2.86 23.43 23.98
N LYS A 302 3.71 22.43 24.32
CA LYS A 302 3.60 21.07 23.78
C LYS A 302 2.22 20.42 24.05
N VAL A 303 1.71 20.56 25.27
CA VAL A 303 0.37 20.04 25.63
C VAL A 303 -0.73 20.75 24.83
N ARG A 304 -0.60 22.06 24.60
CA ARG A 304 -1.56 22.81 23.78
C ARG A 304 -1.54 22.32 22.32
N VAL A 305 -0.35 22.18 21.73
CA VAL A 305 -0.19 21.63 20.37
C VAL A 305 -0.81 20.24 20.27
N ALA A 306 -0.52 19.34 21.23
CA ALA A 306 -1.09 17.99 21.21
C ALA A 306 -2.62 17.97 21.34
N LYS A 307 -3.20 18.92 22.09
CA LYS A 307 -4.67 19.06 22.16
C LYS A 307 -5.26 19.54 20.84
N SER A 308 -4.67 20.58 20.23
CA SER A 308 -5.11 21.05 18.91
C SER A 308 -4.95 19.99 17.83
N GLN A 309 -3.94 19.11 17.95
CA GLN A 309 -3.78 17.97 17.07
C GLN A 309 -4.92 16.94 17.19
N ILE A 310 -5.43 16.71 18.40
CA ILE A 310 -6.63 15.86 18.58
C ILE A 310 -7.85 16.48 17.89
N GLU A 311 -8.08 17.78 18.08
CA GLU A 311 -9.21 18.51 17.46
C GLU A 311 -9.10 18.46 15.92
N LEU A 312 -7.87 18.62 15.39
CA LEU A 312 -7.60 18.49 13.96
C LEU A 312 -7.92 17.09 13.45
N VAL A 313 -7.43 16.05 14.13
CA VAL A 313 -7.67 14.63 13.75
C VAL A 313 -9.16 14.32 13.79
N GLU A 314 -9.89 14.75 14.83
CA GLU A 314 -11.36 14.51 14.92
C GLU A 314 -12.11 15.20 13.76
N THR A 315 -11.70 16.41 13.39
CA THR A 315 -12.30 17.14 12.25
C THR A 315 -11.98 16.43 10.92
N GLN A 316 -10.72 16.02 10.73
CA GLN A 316 -10.29 15.29 9.52
C GLN A 316 -11.01 13.95 9.40
N VAL A 317 -11.12 13.19 10.48
CA VAL A 317 -11.85 11.91 10.50
C VAL A 317 -13.36 12.15 10.24
N GLY A 318 -13.94 13.18 10.81
CA GLY A 318 -15.34 13.52 10.55
C GLY A 318 -15.61 13.83 9.07
N GLN A 319 -14.73 14.61 8.42
CA GLN A 319 -14.82 14.88 7.00
C GLN A 319 -14.59 13.61 6.16
N ALA A 320 -13.55 12.82 6.51
CA ALA A 320 -13.21 11.61 5.79
C ALA A 320 -14.34 10.56 5.84
N LEU A 321 -15.06 10.44 6.95
CA LEU A 321 -16.25 9.59 7.05
C LEU A 321 -17.36 10.04 6.09
N THR A 322 -17.61 11.35 6.00
CA THR A 322 -18.61 11.89 5.07
C THR A 322 -18.20 11.63 3.62
N ASP A 323 -16.92 11.81 3.28
CA ASP A 323 -16.40 11.56 1.95
C ASP A 323 -16.44 10.05 1.61
N PHE A 324 -16.18 9.19 2.59
CA PHE A 324 -16.30 7.73 2.44
C PHE A 324 -17.74 7.33 2.10
N GLU A 325 -18.74 7.80 2.86
CA GLU A 325 -20.15 7.53 2.56
C GLU A 325 -20.52 7.98 1.15
N LEU A 326 -20.14 9.21 0.78
CA LEU A 326 -20.39 9.75 -0.55
C LEU A 326 -19.74 8.90 -1.66
N ASN A 327 -18.54 8.37 -1.42
CA ASN A 327 -17.85 7.51 -2.37
C ASN A 327 -18.57 6.17 -2.56
N VAL A 328 -19.02 5.52 -1.46
CA VAL A 328 -19.83 4.30 -1.55
C VAL A 328 -21.13 4.57 -2.29
N HIS A 329 -21.83 5.66 -1.98
CA HIS A 329 -23.05 6.07 -2.68
C HIS A 329 -22.83 6.25 -4.19
N LYS A 330 -21.77 6.96 -4.55
CA LYS A 330 -21.40 7.17 -5.96
C LYS A 330 -21.13 5.86 -6.67
N MET A 331 -20.34 4.99 -6.07
CA MET A 331 -19.94 3.72 -6.69
C MET A 331 -21.11 2.78 -6.89
N VAL A 332 -21.99 2.63 -5.90
CA VAL A 332 -23.21 1.83 -6.03
C VAL A 332 -24.13 2.38 -7.10
N ARG A 333 -24.35 3.70 -7.12
CA ARG A 333 -25.19 4.35 -8.13
C ARG A 333 -24.61 4.20 -9.54
N GLN A 334 -23.29 4.37 -9.68
CA GLN A 334 -22.62 4.21 -10.98
C GLN A 334 -22.70 2.75 -11.45
N PHE A 335 -22.50 1.77 -10.57
CA PHE A 335 -22.61 0.36 -10.90
C PHE A 335 -24.02 0.00 -11.38
N ASN A 336 -25.06 0.39 -10.63
CA ASN A 336 -26.46 0.08 -10.96
C ASN A 336 -26.88 0.74 -12.29
N LEU A 337 -26.37 1.95 -12.58
CA LEU A 337 -26.57 2.60 -13.87
C LEU A 337 -25.82 1.86 -14.99
N GLN A 338 -24.57 1.48 -14.75
CA GLN A 338 -23.71 0.82 -15.72
C GLN A 338 -24.25 -0.56 -16.12
N ALA A 339 -24.83 -1.29 -15.17
CA ALA A 339 -25.50 -2.58 -15.45
C ALA A 339 -26.58 -2.44 -16.56
N LYS A 340 -27.41 -1.38 -16.48
CA LYS A 340 -28.41 -1.08 -17.51
C LYS A 340 -27.77 -0.59 -18.82
N GLN A 341 -26.69 0.18 -18.75
CA GLN A 341 -25.99 0.68 -19.95
C GLN A 341 -25.32 -0.45 -20.73
N VAL A 342 -24.80 -1.48 -20.06
CA VAL A 342 -24.22 -2.65 -20.76
C VAL A 342 -25.28 -3.40 -21.57
N GLU A 343 -26.46 -3.63 -21.02
CA GLU A 343 -27.57 -4.28 -21.73
C GLU A 343 -27.96 -3.51 -22.99
N VAL A 344 -28.11 -2.18 -22.87
CA VAL A 344 -28.40 -1.31 -24.01
C VAL A 344 -27.27 -1.34 -25.04
N ALA A 345 -26.00 -1.33 -24.61
CA ALA A 345 -24.84 -1.36 -25.48
C ALA A 345 -24.73 -2.67 -26.28
N ILE A 346 -25.00 -3.80 -25.65
CA ILE A 346 -25.06 -5.11 -26.33
C ILE A 346 -26.16 -5.11 -27.40
N LYS A 347 -27.35 -4.63 -27.06
CA LYS A 347 -28.45 -4.55 -28.00
C LYS A 347 -28.19 -3.59 -29.15
N THR A 348 -27.50 -2.50 -28.91
CA THR A 348 -27.07 -1.52 -29.92
C THR A 348 -26.05 -2.13 -30.89
N ASP A 349 -25.04 -2.89 -30.37
CA ASP A 349 -24.06 -3.60 -31.22
C ASP A 349 -24.74 -4.61 -32.14
N GLU A 350 -25.65 -5.43 -31.64
CA GLU A 350 -26.42 -6.38 -32.46
C GLU A 350 -27.24 -5.67 -33.56
N THR A 351 -27.92 -4.57 -33.20
CA THR A 351 -28.77 -3.84 -34.12
C THR A 351 -27.95 -3.14 -35.21
N ALA A 352 -26.82 -2.54 -34.83
CA ALA A 352 -25.90 -1.89 -35.76
C ALA A 352 -25.28 -2.89 -36.77
N ARG A 353 -24.94 -4.10 -36.31
CA ARG A 353 -24.48 -5.19 -37.20
C ARG A 353 -25.54 -5.56 -38.22
N LYS A 354 -26.77 -5.80 -37.78
CA LYS A 354 -27.90 -6.12 -38.67
C LYS A 354 -28.12 -5.01 -39.69
N ARG A 355 -28.05 -3.74 -39.26
CA ARG A 355 -28.16 -2.57 -40.15
C ARG A 355 -27.07 -2.55 -41.22
N TYR A 356 -25.80 -2.78 -40.81
CA TYR A 356 -24.67 -2.88 -41.74
C TYR A 356 -24.88 -4.00 -42.77
N ASP A 357 -25.29 -5.19 -42.36
CA ASP A 357 -25.53 -6.31 -43.28
C ASP A 357 -26.62 -6.00 -44.32
N VAL A 358 -27.68 -5.29 -43.92
CA VAL A 358 -28.71 -4.83 -44.82
C VAL A 358 -28.20 -3.75 -45.80
N ALA A 359 -27.46 -2.76 -45.27
CA ALA A 359 -26.89 -1.68 -46.07
C ALA A 359 -25.92 -2.22 -47.13
N MET A 360 -25.06 -3.17 -46.77
CA MET A 360 -24.13 -3.84 -47.68
C MET A 360 -24.87 -4.58 -48.80
N LYS A 361 -25.91 -5.35 -48.48
CA LYS A 361 -26.73 -6.05 -49.47
C LYS A 361 -27.40 -5.07 -50.44
N LEU A 362 -27.99 -3.97 -49.93
CA LEU A 362 -28.67 -2.96 -50.76
C LEU A 362 -27.66 -2.24 -51.67
N TYR A 363 -26.46 -1.93 -51.15
CA TYR A 363 -25.41 -1.29 -51.97
C TYR A 363 -24.95 -2.20 -53.11
N LEU A 364 -24.72 -3.48 -52.85
CA LEU A 364 -24.33 -4.47 -53.87
C LEU A 364 -25.44 -4.64 -54.95
N MET A 365 -26.72 -4.48 -54.60
CA MET A 365 -27.83 -4.46 -55.52
C MET A 365 -28.02 -3.13 -56.28
N GLY A 366 -27.19 -2.12 -55.98
CA GLY A 366 -27.33 -0.78 -56.56
C GLY A 366 -28.55 0.02 -56.08
N LYS A 367 -29.14 -0.37 -54.92
CA LYS A 367 -30.32 0.24 -54.31
C LYS A 367 -30.04 1.21 -53.17
N SER A 368 -28.80 1.38 -52.80
CA SER A 368 -28.33 2.31 -51.75
C SER A 368 -27.06 3.01 -52.18
N SER A 369 -26.78 4.16 -51.60
CA SER A 369 -25.59 4.96 -51.84
C SER A 369 -24.39 4.46 -51.06
N ILE A 370 -23.16 4.80 -51.49
CA ILE A 370 -21.92 4.55 -50.71
C ILE A 370 -21.93 5.32 -49.41
N LEU A 371 -22.60 6.48 -49.35
CA LEU A 371 -22.72 7.27 -48.12
C LEU A 371 -23.53 6.53 -47.06
N ASP A 372 -24.62 5.85 -47.44
CA ASP A 372 -25.42 5.04 -46.51
C ASP A 372 -24.63 3.84 -45.98
N LEU A 373 -23.84 3.20 -46.85
CA LEU A 373 -22.97 2.09 -46.44
C LEU A 373 -21.86 2.55 -45.49
N ASN A 374 -21.20 3.67 -45.79
CA ASN A 374 -20.17 4.24 -44.91
C ASN A 374 -20.74 4.63 -43.54
N ALA A 375 -21.95 5.23 -43.50
CA ALA A 375 -22.62 5.56 -42.26
C ALA A 375 -22.96 4.31 -41.47
N ALA A 376 -23.46 3.24 -42.09
CA ALA A 376 -23.75 1.98 -41.40
C ALA A 376 -22.48 1.26 -40.88
N THR A 377 -21.36 1.37 -41.63
CA THR A 377 -20.06 0.85 -41.21
C THR A 377 -19.55 1.58 -39.95
N ALA A 378 -19.52 2.92 -40.00
CA ALA A 378 -19.09 3.74 -38.89
C ALA A 378 -19.94 3.51 -37.62
N GLU A 379 -21.26 3.34 -37.77
CA GLU A 379 -22.18 3.06 -36.68
C GLU A 379 -21.94 1.67 -36.06
N LYS A 380 -21.76 0.63 -36.90
CA LYS A 380 -21.41 -0.73 -36.47
C LYS A 380 -20.10 -0.72 -35.64
N ASP A 381 -19.05 -0.07 -36.16
CA ASP A 381 -17.75 -0.02 -35.51
C ASP A 381 -17.78 0.77 -34.19
N SER A 382 -18.52 1.90 -34.18
CA SER A 382 -18.75 2.69 -32.97
C SER A 382 -19.56 1.92 -31.93
N ALA A 383 -20.63 1.22 -32.32
CA ALA A 383 -21.45 0.41 -31.42
C ALA A 383 -20.62 -0.71 -30.77
N ARG A 384 -19.74 -1.38 -31.55
CA ARG A 384 -18.86 -2.42 -31.04
C ARG A 384 -17.88 -1.87 -30.01
N ARG A 385 -17.20 -0.76 -30.29
CA ARG A 385 -16.29 -0.10 -29.35
C ARG A 385 -17.00 0.34 -28.09
N ASN A 386 -18.19 0.91 -28.20
CA ASN A 386 -19.01 1.34 -27.06
C ASN A 386 -19.46 0.16 -26.21
N CYS A 387 -19.81 -0.98 -26.81
CA CYS A 387 -20.16 -2.20 -26.11
C CYS A 387 -18.96 -2.70 -25.26
N LEU A 388 -17.77 -2.82 -25.85
CA LEU A 388 -16.56 -3.23 -25.12
C LEU A 388 -16.20 -2.27 -23.99
N SER A 389 -16.32 -0.96 -24.22
CA SER A 389 -16.09 0.07 -23.20
C SER A 389 -17.10 -0.02 -22.05
N ALA A 390 -18.36 -0.29 -22.35
CA ALA A 390 -19.41 -0.47 -21.35
C ALA A 390 -19.15 -1.72 -20.49
N MET A 391 -18.76 -2.84 -21.12
CA MET A 391 -18.38 -4.07 -20.42
C MET A 391 -17.16 -3.86 -19.50
N LYS A 392 -16.11 -3.20 -20.01
CA LYS A 392 -14.94 -2.84 -19.21
C LYS A 392 -15.33 -2.04 -17.96
N THR A 393 -16.13 -0.98 -18.16
CA THR A 393 -16.56 -0.12 -17.05
C THR A 393 -17.39 -0.89 -16.02
N TYR A 394 -18.29 -1.77 -16.47
CA TYR A 394 -19.09 -2.62 -15.59
C TYR A 394 -18.20 -3.49 -14.67
N TRP A 395 -17.25 -4.22 -15.24
CA TRP A 395 -16.38 -5.09 -14.46
C TRP A 395 -15.41 -4.31 -13.56
N THR A 396 -14.92 -3.16 -14.03
CA THR A 396 -14.07 -2.29 -13.19
C THR A 396 -14.84 -1.78 -11.96
N LEU A 397 -16.09 -1.36 -12.14
CA LEU A 397 -16.95 -0.93 -11.03
C LEU A 397 -17.32 -2.10 -10.11
N TYR A 398 -17.54 -3.28 -10.66
CA TYR A 398 -17.82 -4.50 -9.87
C TYR A 398 -16.65 -4.85 -8.93
N PHE A 399 -15.43 -4.90 -9.45
CA PHE A 399 -14.25 -5.15 -8.61
C PHE A 399 -13.94 -3.99 -7.66
N GLY A 400 -14.25 -2.75 -8.06
CA GLY A 400 -14.18 -1.59 -7.17
C GLY A 400 -15.15 -1.68 -6.00
N LEU A 401 -16.38 -2.17 -6.20
CA LEU A 401 -17.33 -2.45 -5.11
C LEU A 401 -16.83 -3.57 -4.20
N ARG A 402 -16.30 -4.65 -4.78
CA ARG A 402 -15.73 -5.77 -4.01
C ARG A 402 -14.55 -5.30 -3.15
N SER A 403 -13.67 -4.44 -3.66
CA SER A 403 -12.54 -3.92 -2.88
C SER A 403 -12.98 -3.13 -1.66
N MET A 404 -14.05 -2.33 -1.78
CA MET A 404 -14.58 -1.52 -0.66
C MET A 404 -15.39 -2.33 0.35
N THR A 405 -16.14 -3.33 -0.12
CA THR A 405 -17.12 -4.07 0.71
C THR A 405 -16.63 -5.44 1.16
N GLN A 406 -15.60 -5.97 0.52
CA GLN A 406 -15.12 -7.35 0.67
C GLN A 406 -16.24 -8.38 0.51
N TYR A 407 -17.22 -8.07 -0.37
CA TYR A 407 -18.40 -8.88 -0.62
C TYR A 407 -18.63 -9.03 -2.11
N ASP A 408 -18.91 -10.27 -2.52
CA ASP A 408 -19.32 -10.58 -3.89
C ASP A 408 -20.85 -10.51 -4.02
N PHE A 409 -21.33 -9.38 -4.55
CA PHE A 409 -22.77 -9.15 -4.72
C PHE A 409 -23.39 -10.04 -5.80
N ARG A 410 -22.61 -10.55 -6.76
CA ARG A 410 -23.09 -11.46 -7.81
C ARG A 410 -23.38 -12.85 -7.23
N ASN A 411 -22.44 -13.37 -6.42
CA ASN A 411 -22.56 -14.69 -5.83
C ASN A 411 -23.22 -14.67 -4.44
N GLY A 412 -23.43 -13.48 -3.85
CA GLY A 412 -24.10 -13.31 -2.58
C GLY A 412 -23.30 -13.80 -1.37
N CYS A 413 -21.96 -13.83 -1.45
CA CYS A 413 -21.07 -14.35 -0.41
C CYS A 413 -19.96 -13.37 -0.03
N GLU A 414 -19.43 -13.53 1.18
CA GLU A 414 -18.21 -12.84 1.61
C GLU A 414 -16.99 -13.38 0.85
N ILE A 415 -16.00 -12.51 0.64
CA ILE A 415 -14.77 -12.89 -0.03
C ILE A 415 -13.85 -13.52 1.00
N GLU A 416 -13.69 -14.85 0.93
CA GLU A 416 -12.74 -15.57 1.77
C GLU A 416 -11.30 -15.31 1.32
N ILE A 417 -10.49 -14.71 2.19
CA ILE A 417 -9.08 -14.49 1.95
C ILE A 417 -8.29 -15.49 2.79
N SER A 418 -7.57 -16.37 2.12
CA SER A 418 -6.60 -17.24 2.78
C SER A 418 -5.41 -16.39 3.21
N TYR A 419 -5.29 -16.14 4.51
CA TYR A 419 -4.08 -15.54 5.09
C TYR A 419 -3.05 -16.65 5.27
N LEU A 420 -1.92 -16.52 4.57
CA LEU A 420 -0.75 -17.41 4.72
C LEU A 420 -0.12 -17.31 6.11
#